data_446765bd490554fede6ff1f25e58be80
#
_entry.id   446765bd490554fede6ff1f25e58be80
#
_cell.length_a   1.000
_cell.length_b   1.000
_cell.length_c   1.000
_cell.angle_alpha   90.00
_cell.angle_beta   90.00
_cell.angle_gamma   90.00
#
_symmetry.space_group_name_H-M   'P 1'
#
loop_
_entity.id
_entity.type
_entity.pdbx_description
1 polymer ?
#
loop_
_entity_poly.entity_id
_entity_poly.type
_entity_poly.pdbx_seq_one_letter_code
_entity_poly.pdbx_strand_id
1 'polypeptide(L)'
;MAKVYLSPSNQTDNRYAYGNTTEAVQCGKIADACRAALERSGVTVKVGHMPSMQDKCKESNAFGADLHVPIHTNAFNGTVTGTRMFCFNSGGEGMKACKAIFNRLAPVTPGTSENIRVDASLYEVRVPSAPTAYIECEFHDNATTAKWIVEHTVDIGEAIARGICDYFGVTFKEKDQPKPATTDKLYRVQVGAFAVRANAERMLAKLKAAGFEGYIR
;
A
#
# COMPACT_ATOMS: atom_id res chain seq x y z
N MET A 1 -20.22 -12.41 3.76
CA MET A 1 -18.80 -12.21 3.41
C MET A 1 -18.70 -10.81 2.83
N ALA A 2 -17.82 -9.96 3.34
CA ALA A 2 -17.69 -8.57 2.86
C ALA A 2 -17.26 -8.54 1.41
N LYS A 3 -17.84 -7.61 0.63
CA LYS A 3 -17.55 -7.37 -0.78
C LYS A 3 -16.90 -6.00 -0.94
N VAL A 4 -15.69 -5.94 -1.45
CA VAL A 4 -14.95 -4.69 -1.65
C VAL A 4 -14.71 -4.48 -3.14
N TYR A 5 -15.01 -3.28 -3.62
CA TYR A 5 -14.69 -2.84 -4.96
C TYR A 5 -13.49 -1.88 -4.89
N LEU A 6 -12.36 -2.30 -5.45
CA LEU A 6 -11.16 -1.47 -5.59
C LEU A 6 -11.20 -0.75 -6.93
N SER A 7 -11.14 0.56 -6.90
CA SER A 7 -11.18 1.44 -8.07
C SER A 7 -9.83 2.14 -8.27
N PRO A 8 -8.81 1.46 -8.84
CA PRO A 8 -7.52 2.12 -9.09
C PRO A 8 -7.67 3.23 -10.13
N SER A 9 -6.90 4.29 -9.98
CA SER A 9 -6.84 5.39 -10.95
C SER A 9 -6.57 4.87 -12.36
N ASN A 10 -7.23 5.45 -13.34
CA ASN A 10 -7.00 5.21 -14.77
C ASN A 10 -6.33 6.41 -15.48
N GLN A 11 -5.74 7.32 -14.72
CA GLN A 11 -5.07 8.53 -15.23
C GLN A 11 -3.69 8.18 -15.82
N THR A 12 -3.65 7.95 -17.11
CA THR A 12 -2.43 7.56 -17.84
C THR A 12 -1.49 8.74 -18.13
N ASP A 13 -2.01 9.97 -18.07
CA ASP A 13 -1.25 11.18 -18.36
C ASP A 13 -0.59 11.79 -17.11
N ASN A 14 -1.03 11.38 -15.91
CA ASN A 14 -0.43 11.79 -14.65
C ASN A 14 0.91 11.07 -14.45
N ARG A 15 2.00 11.72 -14.87
CA ARG A 15 3.33 11.15 -14.77
C ARG A 15 3.95 11.39 -13.41
N TYR A 16 4.64 10.39 -12.94
CA TYR A 16 5.42 10.47 -11.70
C TYR A 16 6.73 11.25 -11.92
N ALA A 17 7.16 11.98 -10.90
CA ALA A 17 8.47 12.62 -10.87
C ALA A 17 9.64 11.62 -10.80
N TYR A 18 9.36 10.31 -10.68
CA TYR A 18 10.33 9.23 -10.64
C TYR A 18 9.83 7.98 -11.37
N GLY A 19 10.75 7.22 -11.99
CA GLY A 19 10.50 5.86 -12.48
C GLY A 19 9.85 5.77 -13.86
N ASN A 20 9.72 6.89 -14.62
CA ASN A 20 9.10 6.92 -15.95
C ASN A 20 7.76 6.15 -16.02
N THR A 21 6.92 6.35 -15.03
CA THR A 21 5.64 5.67 -14.85
C THR A 21 4.49 6.66 -14.70
N THR A 22 3.27 6.15 -14.54
CA THR A 22 2.06 6.95 -14.40
C THR A 22 1.24 6.54 -13.19
N GLU A 23 0.30 7.38 -12.79
CA GLU A 23 -0.63 7.10 -11.71
C GLU A 23 -1.42 5.81 -11.96
N ALA A 24 -1.97 5.63 -13.15
CA ALA A 24 -2.71 4.43 -13.52
C ALA A 24 -1.90 3.14 -13.30
N VAL A 25 -0.61 3.15 -13.68
CA VAL A 25 0.27 1.98 -13.53
C VAL A 25 0.53 1.66 -12.06
N GLN A 26 0.85 2.65 -11.24
CA GLN A 26 1.19 2.40 -9.84
C GLN A 26 -0.04 2.10 -8.98
N CYS A 27 -1.15 2.81 -9.19
CA CYS A 27 -2.42 2.51 -8.52
C CYS A 27 -2.96 1.13 -8.88
N GLY A 28 -2.76 0.67 -10.10
CA GLY A 28 -3.06 -0.71 -10.51
C GLY A 28 -2.28 -1.74 -9.70
N LYS A 29 -0.97 -1.56 -9.54
CA LYS A 29 -0.12 -2.46 -8.72
C LYS A 29 -0.53 -2.45 -7.25
N ILE A 30 -0.86 -1.27 -6.69
CA ILE A 30 -1.35 -1.14 -5.32
C ILE A 30 -2.67 -1.88 -5.15
N ALA A 31 -3.60 -1.73 -6.10
CA ALA A 31 -4.88 -2.43 -6.06
C ALA A 31 -4.73 -3.95 -6.16
N ASP A 32 -3.82 -4.45 -7.00
CA ASP A 32 -3.53 -5.89 -7.10
C ASP A 32 -2.96 -6.46 -5.81
N ALA A 33 -2.03 -5.74 -5.17
CA ALA A 33 -1.49 -6.13 -3.88
C ALA A 33 -2.57 -6.13 -2.78
N CYS A 34 -3.41 -5.09 -2.74
CA CYS A 34 -4.54 -4.98 -1.83
C CYS A 34 -5.54 -6.13 -2.05
N ARG A 35 -5.91 -6.42 -3.30
CA ARG A 35 -6.78 -7.54 -3.65
C ARG A 35 -6.24 -8.87 -3.12
N ALA A 36 -4.98 -9.17 -3.42
CA ALA A 36 -4.36 -10.43 -2.98
C ALA A 36 -4.37 -10.58 -1.45
N ALA A 37 -4.16 -9.49 -0.70
CA ALA A 37 -4.19 -9.48 0.76
C ALA A 37 -5.62 -9.66 1.33
N LEU A 38 -6.61 -9.02 0.71
CA LEU A 38 -8.02 -9.13 1.09
C LEU A 38 -8.59 -10.52 0.80
N GLU A 39 -8.33 -11.07 -0.40
CA GLU A 39 -8.77 -12.42 -0.79
C GLU A 39 -8.15 -13.47 0.15
N ARG A 40 -6.86 -13.35 0.47
CA ARG A 40 -6.18 -14.18 1.46
C ARG A 40 -6.86 -14.12 2.84
N SER A 41 -7.42 -12.97 3.19
CA SER A 41 -8.13 -12.73 4.46
C SER A 41 -9.61 -13.15 4.41
N GLY A 42 -10.12 -13.64 3.27
CA GLY A 42 -11.49 -14.12 3.12
C GLY A 42 -12.50 -13.04 2.73
N VAL A 43 -12.04 -11.91 2.20
CA VAL A 43 -12.89 -10.84 1.65
C VAL A 43 -13.08 -11.06 0.16
N THR A 44 -14.29 -10.87 -0.35
CA THR A 44 -14.58 -10.93 -1.78
C THR A 44 -14.23 -9.60 -2.44
N VAL A 45 -13.38 -9.63 -3.46
CA VAL A 45 -12.86 -8.40 -4.08
C VAL A 45 -13.14 -8.37 -5.57
N LYS A 46 -13.48 -7.19 -6.07
CA LYS A 46 -13.48 -6.86 -7.49
C LYS A 46 -12.61 -5.64 -7.74
N VAL A 47 -11.70 -5.72 -8.71
CA VAL A 47 -10.90 -4.58 -9.17
C VAL A 47 -11.52 -4.02 -10.44
N GLY A 48 -11.81 -2.73 -10.45
CA GLY A 48 -12.40 -2.04 -11.57
C GLY A 48 -11.38 -1.63 -12.61
N HIS A 49 -11.42 -2.28 -13.77
CA HIS A 49 -10.60 -1.93 -14.94
C HIS A 49 -11.37 -1.14 -16.01
N MET A 50 -12.52 -0.57 -15.63
CA MET A 50 -13.36 0.17 -16.55
C MET A 50 -12.73 1.50 -16.99
N PRO A 51 -13.01 1.98 -18.21
CA PRO A 51 -12.32 3.16 -18.77
C PRO A 51 -12.74 4.48 -18.13
N SER A 52 -13.91 4.53 -17.49
CA SER A 52 -14.42 5.77 -16.86
C SER A 52 -14.81 5.58 -15.40
N MET A 53 -14.77 6.65 -14.62
CA MET A 53 -15.30 6.69 -13.24
C MET A 53 -16.78 6.30 -13.19
N GLN A 54 -17.55 6.71 -14.21
CA GLN A 54 -18.98 6.39 -14.31
C GLN A 54 -19.20 4.88 -14.42
N ASP A 55 -18.42 4.21 -15.25
CA ASP A 55 -18.56 2.77 -15.45
C ASP A 55 -18.04 1.99 -14.25
N LYS A 56 -16.98 2.45 -13.59
CA LYS A 56 -16.51 1.89 -12.31
C LYS A 56 -17.58 1.96 -11.22
N CYS A 57 -18.26 3.12 -11.08
CA CYS A 57 -19.35 3.26 -10.12
C CYS A 57 -20.53 2.32 -10.45
N LYS A 58 -20.91 2.21 -11.73
CA LYS A 58 -21.96 1.26 -12.17
C LYS A 58 -21.56 -0.19 -11.88
N GLU A 59 -20.32 -0.54 -12.17
CA GLU A 59 -19.79 -1.88 -11.91
C GLU A 59 -19.74 -2.20 -10.42
N SER A 60 -19.32 -1.24 -9.58
CA SER A 60 -19.34 -1.36 -8.12
C SER A 60 -20.76 -1.61 -7.58
N ASN A 61 -21.73 -0.84 -8.08
CA ASN A 61 -23.13 -1.00 -7.70
C ASN A 61 -23.71 -2.35 -8.17
N ALA A 62 -23.42 -2.78 -9.39
CA ALA A 62 -23.83 -4.08 -9.92
C ALA A 62 -23.18 -5.26 -9.19
N PHE A 63 -21.93 -5.11 -8.72
CA PHE A 63 -21.25 -6.08 -7.90
C PHE A 63 -21.86 -6.19 -6.50
N GLY A 64 -22.60 -5.17 -6.06
CA GLY A 64 -23.16 -5.07 -4.71
C GLY A 64 -22.05 -4.92 -3.66
N ALA A 65 -21.13 -3.99 -3.91
CA ALA A 65 -20.06 -3.71 -2.98
C ALA A 65 -20.58 -3.23 -1.62
N ASP A 66 -19.97 -3.68 -0.54
CA ASP A 66 -20.18 -3.17 0.82
C ASP A 66 -19.25 -1.99 1.12
N LEU A 67 -18.18 -1.84 0.35
CA LEU A 67 -17.24 -0.71 0.39
C LEU A 67 -16.67 -0.45 -1.01
N HIS A 68 -16.67 0.80 -1.44
CA HIS A 68 -16.03 1.30 -2.66
C HIS A 68 -14.75 2.04 -2.30
N VAL A 69 -13.61 1.65 -2.90
CA VAL A 69 -12.29 2.17 -2.53
C VAL A 69 -11.55 2.68 -3.77
N PRO A 70 -11.70 3.96 -4.11
CA PRO A 70 -10.84 4.61 -5.10
C PRO A 70 -9.40 4.68 -4.57
N ILE A 71 -8.44 4.28 -5.42
CA ILE A 71 -7.01 4.28 -5.09
C ILE A 71 -6.31 5.20 -6.07
N HIS A 72 -5.81 6.32 -5.56
CA HIS A 72 -5.14 7.37 -6.27
C HIS A 72 -3.81 7.76 -5.61
N THR A 73 -3.03 8.57 -6.32
CA THR A 73 -1.89 9.32 -5.78
C THR A 73 -2.00 10.78 -6.20
N ASN A 74 -1.72 11.67 -5.28
CA ASN A 74 -1.95 13.09 -5.41
C ASN A 74 -0.84 13.83 -6.17
N ALA A 75 -1.14 15.05 -6.60
CA ALA A 75 -0.19 16.00 -7.13
C ALA A 75 -0.58 17.43 -6.71
N PHE A 76 0.39 18.32 -6.52
CA PHE A 76 0.12 19.72 -6.23
C PHE A 76 1.21 20.65 -6.76
N ASN A 77 2.33 20.80 -6.05
CA ASN A 77 3.39 21.75 -6.38
C ASN A 77 4.81 21.16 -6.28
N GLY A 78 4.93 19.84 -6.26
CA GLY A 78 6.20 19.13 -6.15
C GLY A 78 6.84 19.11 -4.75
N THR A 79 6.21 19.76 -3.76
CA THR A 79 6.77 19.88 -2.38
C THR A 79 5.86 19.29 -1.30
N VAL A 80 4.55 19.25 -1.55
CA VAL A 80 3.58 18.68 -0.61
C VAL A 80 3.71 17.17 -0.59
N THR A 81 3.55 16.60 0.59
CA THR A 81 3.64 15.16 0.85
C THR A 81 2.55 14.73 1.82
N GLY A 82 2.31 13.44 1.95
CA GLY A 82 1.42 12.86 2.96
C GLY A 82 0.18 12.19 2.38
N THR A 83 -0.33 11.23 3.14
CA THR A 83 -1.56 10.51 2.83
C THR A 83 -2.77 11.42 3.04
N ARG A 84 -3.72 11.38 2.10
CA ARG A 84 -5.03 12.03 2.25
C ARG A 84 -6.13 11.06 1.95
N MET A 85 -7.25 11.21 2.64
CA MET A 85 -8.44 10.42 2.33
C MET A 85 -9.68 11.30 2.31
N PHE A 86 -10.67 10.86 1.52
CA PHE A 86 -11.92 11.59 1.36
C PHE A 86 -13.12 10.66 1.52
N CYS A 87 -14.17 11.20 2.14
CA CYS A 87 -15.47 10.53 2.29
C CYS A 87 -16.62 11.51 2.10
N PHE A 88 -17.82 10.98 2.01
CA PHE A 88 -19.03 11.77 1.71
C PHE A 88 -19.44 12.68 2.86
N ASN A 89 -19.39 12.21 4.11
CA ASN A 89 -19.77 12.97 5.30
C ASN A 89 -18.97 12.53 6.53
N SER A 90 -19.00 13.34 7.58
CA SER A 90 -18.19 13.16 8.79
C SER A 90 -18.70 12.07 9.75
N GLY A 91 -19.95 11.66 9.64
CA GLY A 91 -20.60 10.72 10.58
C GLY A 91 -20.94 9.33 9.99
N GLY A 92 -20.72 9.13 8.67
CA GLY A 92 -21.13 7.92 7.98
C GLY A 92 -20.10 6.79 7.98
N GLU A 93 -20.50 5.67 7.37
CA GLU A 93 -19.66 4.49 7.20
C GLU A 93 -18.38 4.77 6.38
N GLY A 94 -18.46 5.67 5.38
CA GLY A 94 -17.29 6.11 4.63
C GLY A 94 -16.20 6.73 5.51
N MET A 95 -16.59 7.57 6.50
CA MET A 95 -15.63 8.14 7.45
C MET A 95 -15.02 7.07 8.37
N LYS A 96 -15.81 6.08 8.79
CA LYS A 96 -15.30 4.96 9.61
C LYS A 96 -14.28 4.14 8.80
N ALA A 97 -14.61 3.82 7.55
CA ALA A 97 -13.69 3.12 6.65
C ALA A 97 -12.42 3.94 6.39
N CYS A 98 -12.54 5.24 6.11
CA CYS A 98 -11.39 6.14 5.97
C CYS A 98 -10.50 6.11 7.21
N LYS A 99 -11.05 6.22 8.42
CA LYS A 99 -10.27 6.18 9.66
C LYS A 99 -9.53 4.85 9.84
N ALA A 100 -10.19 3.72 9.56
CA ALA A 100 -9.59 2.41 9.70
C ALA A 100 -8.41 2.23 8.70
N ILE A 101 -8.61 2.63 7.44
CA ILE A 101 -7.57 2.56 6.41
C ILE A 101 -6.44 3.54 6.71
N PHE A 102 -6.77 4.80 7.07
CA PHE A 102 -5.79 5.84 7.37
C PHE A 102 -4.86 5.45 8.51
N ASN A 103 -5.40 4.85 9.57
CA ASN A 103 -4.62 4.39 10.73
C ASN A 103 -3.59 3.30 10.37
N ARG A 104 -3.78 2.60 9.26
CA ARG A 104 -2.83 1.59 8.77
C ARG A 104 -1.89 2.14 7.68
N LEU A 105 -2.39 3.04 6.84
CA LEU A 105 -1.64 3.55 5.69
C LEU A 105 -0.73 4.73 6.05
N ALA A 106 -1.24 5.74 6.74
CA ALA A 106 -0.49 6.96 7.05
C ALA A 106 0.83 6.71 7.81
N PRO A 107 0.90 5.78 8.80
CA PRO A 107 2.17 5.49 9.49
C PRO A 107 3.26 4.86 8.62
N VAL A 108 2.93 4.31 7.47
CA VAL A 108 3.93 3.67 6.57
C VAL A 108 4.36 4.60 5.45
N THR A 109 3.61 5.66 5.15
CA THR A 109 3.98 6.66 4.14
C THR A 109 4.99 7.67 4.69
N PRO A 110 5.92 8.19 3.88
CA PRO A 110 6.97 9.10 4.34
C PRO A 110 6.49 10.54 4.56
N GLY A 111 5.29 10.88 4.11
CA GLY A 111 4.78 12.24 4.13
C GLY A 111 4.26 12.70 5.49
N THR A 112 4.05 14.02 5.63
CA THR A 112 3.68 14.66 6.89
C THR A 112 2.37 15.47 6.83
N SER A 113 1.86 15.81 5.63
CA SER A 113 0.60 16.54 5.44
C SER A 113 -0.62 15.63 5.40
N GLU A 114 -0.78 14.81 6.43
CA GLU A 114 -1.75 13.73 6.48
C GLU A 114 -3.10 14.19 7.03
N ASN A 115 -4.20 13.82 6.37
CA ASN A 115 -5.55 14.11 6.88
C ASN A 115 -6.66 13.28 6.21
N ILE A 116 -7.82 13.28 6.88
CA ILE A 116 -9.09 12.80 6.32
C ILE A 116 -10.01 14.01 6.16
N ARG A 117 -10.64 14.14 4.99
CA ARG A 117 -11.55 15.25 4.67
C ARG A 117 -12.90 14.74 4.18
N VAL A 118 -13.91 15.57 4.38
CA VAL A 118 -15.20 15.40 3.74
C VAL A 118 -15.17 16.15 2.41
N ASP A 119 -15.43 15.43 1.31
CA ASP A 119 -15.55 16.03 -0.01
C ASP A 119 -16.56 15.28 -0.87
N ALA A 120 -17.82 15.75 -0.82
CA ALA A 120 -18.91 15.21 -1.62
C ALA A 120 -18.90 15.69 -3.09
N SER A 121 -17.94 16.53 -3.49
CA SER A 121 -17.80 16.95 -4.90
C SER A 121 -17.14 15.87 -5.77
N LEU A 122 -16.33 15.01 -5.17
CA LEU A 122 -15.66 13.90 -5.85
C LEU A 122 -16.70 12.88 -6.36
N TYR A 123 -16.64 12.57 -7.65
CA TYR A 123 -17.62 11.70 -8.30
C TYR A 123 -17.71 10.31 -7.66
N GLU A 124 -16.56 9.64 -7.49
CA GLU A 124 -16.48 8.30 -6.88
C GLU A 124 -16.74 8.31 -5.37
N VAL A 125 -16.84 9.46 -4.73
CA VAL A 125 -17.29 9.58 -3.33
C VAL A 125 -18.81 9.66 -3.25
N ARG A 126 -19.45 10.34 -4.23
CA ARG A 126 -20.88 10.66 -4.18
C ARG A 126 -21.79 9.60 -4.83
N VAL A 127 -21.31 8.95 -5.91
CA VAL A 127 -22.16 8.16 -6.80
C VAL A 127 -22.31 6.68 -6.42
N PRO A 128 -21.29 6.00 -5.88
CA PRO A 128 -21.45 4.61 -5.45
C PRO A 128 -22.55 4.47 -4.40
N SER A 129 -23.34 3.38 -4.50
CA SER A 129 -24.32 3.03 -3.46
C SER A 129 -23.67 2.60 -2.16
N ALA A 130 -22.48 2.01 -2.25
CA ALA A 130 -21.66 1.64 -1.10
C ALA A 130 -21.01 2.87 -0.46
N PRO A 131 -20.74 2.84 0.86
CA PRO A 131 -19.83 3.79 1.49
C PRO A 131 -18.51 3.85 0.73
N THR A 132 -17.96 5.06 0.60
CA THR A 132 -16.68 5.24 -0.11
C THR A 132 -15.59 5.72 0.82
N ALA A 133 -14.42 5.09 0.70
CA ALA A 133 -13.16 5.53 1.27
C ALA A 133 -12.18 5.83 0.12
N TYR A 134 -12.13 7.08 -0.31
CA TYR A 134 -11.25 7.55 -1.39
C TYR A 134 -9.86 7.83 -0.83
N ILE A 135 -8.83 7.27 -1.46
CA ILE A 135 -7.44 7.31 -1.00
C ILE A 135 -6.58 8.09 -1.99
N GLU A 136 -5.82 9.02 -1.46
CA GLU A 136 -4.62 9.62 -2.06
C GLU A 136 -3.42 9.13 -1.26
N CYS A 137 -2.74 8.08 -1.76
CA CYS A 137 -1.72 7.37 -0.99
C CYS A 137 -0.54 8.26 -0.58
N GLU A 138 -0.09 9.10 -1.50
CA GLU A 138 1.03 10.04 -1.38
C GLU A 138 1.05 10.95 -2.60
N PHE A 139 2.01 11.87 -2.71
CA PHE A 139 2.15 12.79 -3.83
C PHE A 139 3.17 12.27 -4.86
N HIS A 140 2.71 12.04 -6.09
CA HIS A 140 3.54 11.51 -7.17
C HIS A 140 4.34 12.58 -7.93
N ASP A 141 4.05 13.86 -7.74
CA ASP A 141 4.79 14.99 -8.32
C ASP A 141 6.01 15.42 -7.47
N ASN A 142 6.14 14.90 -6.25
CA ASN A 142 7.34 15.02 -5.42
C ASN A 142 8.27 13.83 -5.71
N ALA A 143 9.53 14.09 -6.10
CA ALA A 143 10.45 13.05 -6.54
C ALA A 143 10.78 12.01 -5.45
N THR A 144 10.84 12.43 -4.18
CA THR A 144 11.12 11.52 -3.05
C THR A 144 9.95 10.57 -2.79
N THR A 145 8.73 11.11 -2.71
CA THR A 145 7.55 10.29 -2.45
C THR A 145 7.13 9.49 -3.67
N ALA A 146 7.34 10.00 -4.90
CA ALA A 146 7.15 9.24 -6.13
C ALA A 146 8.06 7.99 -6.18
N LYS A 147 9.35 8.15 -5.81
CA LYS A 147 10.29 7.02 -5.70
C LYS A 147 9.79 6.02 -4.67
N TRP A 148 9.41 6.50 -3.49
CA TRP A 148 8.91 5.64 -2.43
C TRP A 148 7.67 4.85 -2.87
N ILE A 149 6.67 5.50 -3.51
CA ILE A 149 5.47 4.81 -4.02
C ILE A 149 5.86 3.67 -4.97
N VAL A 150 6.75 3.95 -5.94
CA VAL A 150 7.19 2.97 -6.94
C VAL A 150 7.84 1.74 -6.29
N GLU A 151 8.60 1.94 -5.23
CA GLU A 151 9.33 0.90 -4.51
C GLU A 151 8.47 0.14 -3.48
N HIS A 152 7.30 0.70 -3.05
CA HIS A 152 6.48 0.18 -1.93
C HIS A 152 5.02 -0.10 -2.30
N THR A 153 4.70 -0.35 -3.58
CA THR A 153 3.31 -0.63 -4.01
C THR A 153 2.68 -1.81 -3.27
N VAL A 154 3.46 -2.81 -2.89
CA VAL A 154 2.99 -3.97 -2.12
C VAL A 154 2.68 -3.56 -0.68
N ASP A 155 3.57 -2.82 -0.03
CA ASP A 155 3.39 -2.38 1.36
C ASP A 155 2.18 -1.46 1.50
N ILE A 156 1.98 -0.55 0.52
CA ILE A 156 0.79 0.32 0.44
C ILE A 156 -0.47 -0.54 0.31
N GLY A 157 -0.50 -1.49 -0.62
CA GLY A 157 -1.64 -2.37 -0.85
C GLY A 157 -1.99 -3.21 0.37
N GLU A 158 -0.99 -3.75 1.07
CA GLU A 158 -1.20 -4.50 2.32
C GLU A 158 -1.69 -3.61 3.46
N ALA A 159 -1.18 -2.38 3.59
CA ALA A 159 -1.66 -1.44 4.61
C ALA A 159 -3.13 -1.06 4.38
N ILE A 160 -3.52 -0.80 3.14
CA ILE A 160 -4.92 -0.56 2.76
C ILE A 160 -5.79 -1.77 3.12
N ALA A 161 -5.34 -2.98 2.77
CA ALA A 161 -6.08 -4.21 3.05
C ALA A 161 -6.26 -4.46 4.56
N ARG A 162 -5.23 -4.18 5.37
CA ARG A 162 -5.34 -4.26 6.85
C ARG A 162 -6.41 -3.31 7.38
N GLY A 163 -6.43 -2.06 6.90
CA GLY A 163 -7.43 -1.09 7.29
C GLY A 163 -8.85 -1.49 6.87
N ILE A 164 -9.01 -2.08 5.69
CA ILE A 164 -10.30 -2.61 5.22
C ILE A 164 -10.73 -3.80 6.11
N CYS A 165 -9.81 -4.69 6.47
CA CYS A 165 -10.08 -5.79 7.40
C CYS A 165 -10.49 -5.26 8.78
N ASP A 166 -9.81 -4.24 9.31
CA ASP A 166 -10.18 -3.60 10.58
C ASP A 166 -11.60 -3.00 10.51
N TYR A 167 -11.95 -2.33 9.40
CA TYR A 167 -13.28 -1.76 9.20
C TYR A 167 -14.39 -2.82 9.24
N PHE A 168 -14.17 -3.97 8.61
CA PHE A 168 -15.15 -5.06 8.58
C PHE A 168 -15.07 -6.02 9.77
N GLY A 169 -14.12 -5.86 10.68
CA GLY A 169 -13.86 -6.80 11.77
C GLY A 169 -13.37 -8.18 11.29
N VAL A 170 -12.72 -8.22 10.14
CA VAL A 170 -12.13 -9.42 9.55
C VAL A 170 -10.69 -9.58 10.03
N THR A 171 -10.30 -10.76 10.44
CA THR A 171 -8.91 -11.04 10.82
C THR A 171 -8.03 -10.99 9.57
N PHE A 172 -7.07 -10.05 9.54
CA PHE A 172 -6.09 -9.98 8.46
C PHE A 172 -5.17 -11.21 8.51
N LYS A 173 -5.02 -11.87 7.37
CA LYS A 173 -4.08 -12.99 7.22
C LYS A 173 -2.77 -12.48 6.62
N GLU A 174 -1.68 -12.70 7.34
CA GLU A 174 -0.34 -12.39 6.83
C GLU A 174 -0.04 -13.24 5.59
N LYS A 175 0.83 -12.71 4.74
CA LYS A 175 1.41 -13.52 3.67
C LYS A 175 2.26 -14.61 4.33
N ASP A 176 2.05 -15.87 3.93
CA ASP A 176 2.88 -16.96 4.43
C ASP A 176 4.35 -16.59 4.17
N GLN A 177 5.06 -16.29 5.24
CA GLN A 177 6.52 -16.26 5.19
C GLN A 177 6.94 -17.67 4.75
N PRO A 178 7.83 -17.81 3.77
CA PRO A 178 8.37 -19.13 3.49
C PRO A 178 8.91 -19.67 4.83
N LYS A 179 8.24 -20.71 5.34
CA LYS A 179 8.70 -21.37 6.56
C LYS A 179 10.17 -21.65 6.37
N PRO A 180 11.06 -21.22 7.29
CA PRO A 180 12.46 -21.57 7.15
C PRO A 180 12.50 -23.06 6.85
N ALA A 181 13.05 -23.41 5.69
CA ALA A 181 13.13 -24.81 5.33
C ALA A 181 13.84 -25.51 6.49
N THR A 182 13.16 -26.43 7.14
CA THR A 182 13.77 -27.36 8.11
C THR A 182 14.65 -28.31 7.31
N THR A 183 15.67 -27.78 6.71
CA THR A 183 16.75 -28.54 6.11
C THR A 183 17.97 -28.25 6.98
N ASP A 184 18.73 -29.29 7.33
CA ASP A 184 20.05 -29.18 7.94
C ASP A 184 21.06 -28.42 7.06
N LYS A 185 20.55 -27.73 6.04
CA LYS A 185 21.33 -26.93 5.09
C LYS A 185 21.55 -25.54 5.64
N LEU A 186 22.67 -25.35 6.32
CA LEU A 186 23.15 -24.06 6.76
C LEU A 186 23.64 -23.24 5.55
N TYR A 187 23.07 -22.06 5.36
CA TYR A 187 23.60 -21.07 4.43
C TYR A 187 24.66 -20.24 5.16
N ARG A 188 25.87 -20.18 4.59
CA ARG A 188 26.99 -19.41 5.15
C ARG A 188 27.17 -18.13 4.35
N VAL A 189 27.25 -17.01 5.04
CA VAL A 189 27.56 -15.71 4.43
C VAL A 189 29.04 -15.41 4.69
N GLN A 190 29.81 -15.26 3.61
CA GLN A 190 31.23 -14.87 3.70
C GLN A 190 31.31 -13.34 3.65
N VAL A 191 31.83 -12.72 4.70
CA VAL A 191 31.93 -11.26 4.86
C VAL A 191 33.32 -10.69 4.52
N GLY A 192 34.21 -11.51 4.02
CA GLY A 192 35.55 -11.07 3.57
C GLY A 192 36.51 -12.24 3.34
N ALA A 193 37.58 -11.99 2.57
CA ALA A 193 38.71 -12.87 2.43
C ALA A 193 39.98 -12.02 2.65
N PHE A 194 40.86 -12.47 3.53
CA PHE A 194 42.05 -11.70 3.96
C PHE A 194 43.32 -12.54 3.84
N ALA A 195 44.31 -12.01 3.16
CA ALA A 195 45.65 -12.65 3.07
C ALA A 195 46.41 -12.60 4.40
N VAL A 196 46.07 -11.66 5.30
CA VAL A 196 46.72 -11.48 6.60
C VAL A 196 45.70 -11.82 7.70
N ARG A 197 46.04 -12.82 8.54
CA ARG A 197 45.22 -13.33 9.62
C ARG A 197 44.72 -12.23 10.58
N ALA A 198 45.60 -11.32 10.97
CA ALA A 198 45.23 -10.20 11.85
C ALA A 198 44.15 -9.29 11.29
N ASN A 199 44.01 -9.18 9.97
CA ASN A 199 42.95 -8.42 9.33
C ASN A 199 41.57 -9.15 9.41
N ALA A 200 41.59 -10.48 9.29
CA ALA A 200 40.42 -11.31 9.50
C ALA A 200 39.92 -11.24 10.95
N GLU A 201 40.85 -11.30 11.93
CA GLU A 201 40.55 -11.20 13.36
C GLU A 201 39.94 -9.83 13.70
N ARG A 202 40.47 -8.74 13.14
CA ARG A 202 39.84 -7.40 13.29
C ARG A 202 38.46 -7.29 12.70
N MET A 203 38.22 -7.93 11.55
CA MET A 203 36.86 -7.97 10.96
C MET A 203 35.92 -8.79 11.83
N LEU A 204 36.32 -9.94 12.31
CA LEU A 204 35.53 -10.77 13.23
C LEU A 204 35.15 -10.01 14.50
N ALA A 205 36.09 -9.24 15.09
CA ALA A 205 35.82 -8.41 16.25
C ALA A 205 34.76 -7.33 15.97
N LYS A 206 34.80 -6.69 14.79
CA LYS A 206 33.78 -5.71 14.36
C LYS A 206 32.42 -6.37 14.20
N LEU A 207 32.33 -7.55 13.62
CA LEU A 207 31.08 -8.30 13.47
C LEU A 207 30.48 -8.67 14.82
N LYS A 208 31.31 -9.15 15.76
CA LYS A 208 30.86 -9.46 17.13
C LYS A 208 30.38 -8.23 17.88
N ALA A 209 31.05 -7.10 17.74
CA ALA A 209 30.62 -5.82 18.32
C ALA A 209 29.26 -5.33 17.71
N ALA A 210 28.96 -5.72 16.49
CA ALA A 210 27.67 -5.44 15.81
C ALA A 210 26.60 -6.52 16.07
N GLY A 211 26.83 -7.48 16.98
CA GLY A 211 25.85 -8.50 17.36
C GLY A 211 25.81 -9.73 16.46
N PHE A 212 26.77 -9.93 15.56
CA PHE A 212 26.83 -11.11 14.69
C PHE A 212 27.82 -12.14 15.25
N GLU A 213 27.41 -13.41 15.24
CA GLU A 213 28.36 -14.51 15.49
C GLU A 213 29.09 -14.87 14.20
N GLY A 214 30.37 -15.22 14.34
CA GLY A 214 31.19 -15.61 13.20
C GLY A 214 32.49 -16.31 13.64
N TYR A 215 33.15 -16.93 12.66
CA TYR A 215 34.46 -17.59 12.86
C TYR A 215 35.34 -17.39 11.62
N ILE A 216 36.65 -17.53 11.81
CA ILE A 216 37.64 -17.55 10.72
C ILE A 216 37.88 -18.99 10.32
N ARG A 217 37.80 -19.24 9.03
CA ARG A 217 38.07 -20.56 8.45
C ARG A 217 39.35 -20.54 7.62
#